data_a9b3331295660712250af0ba4e70ed31
#
_entry.id   a9b3331295660712250af0ba4e70ed31
#
_cell.length_a   1.000
_cell.length_b   1.000
_cell.length_c   1.000
_cell.angle_alpha   90.00
_cell.angle_beta   90.00
_cell.angle_gamma   90.00
#
_symmetry.space_group_name_H-M   'P 1'
#
loop_
_entity.id
_entity.type
_entity.pdbx_description
1 polymer ?
#
loop_
_entity_poly.entity_id
_entity_poly.type
_entity_poly.pdbx_seq_one_letter_code
_entity_poly.pdbx_strand_id
1 'polypeptide(L)'
;MAKAKKKKKKKRLAHILFAEIVVLLLLIGVAKVYSTLNKIRHNSSEDENIAQNETEEKEGFRNIVIFGVDSRENALTKGTNTDTIVVASINNKTKDVKLASIYRDTYVNIPEKGYNKINAAYCTGGYSLALSTINTNFDLDLKEYVTVNFKAVVNTIDRLGGITLDITKEELKWLNGYVRELNRINGTHVAGLTSAGTQTVNGTQATAYARIRYTAGGDYKRTERQRIVISKIFEKVKNSDLATINALINEIFPEISTNLNSLELLGLAKDIFSYNIVDQTGFPFEKDAHNYKRVSYVFPINLQDNVTRLHEFLFDETGYLPTQTVQEYSSYIESIRVQ
;
A
#
# COMPACT_ATOMS: atom_id res chain seq x y z
N MET A 1 4.19 -67.16 18.57
CA MET A 1 3.73 -66.43 17.38
C MET A 1 2.60 -65.38 17.67
N ALA A 2 1.63 -65.65 18.51
CA ALA A 2 0.51 -64.71 18.80
C ALA A 2 0.92 -63.38 19.46
N LYS A 3 1.89 -63.31 20.38
CA LYS A 3 2.40 -62.08 21.02
C LYS A 3 3.07 -61.11 20.01
N ALA A 4 3.79 -61.61 19.00
CA ALA A 4 4.46 -60.78 17.99
C ALA A 4 3.46 -60.15 17.01
N LYS A 5 2.41 -60.88 16.61
CA LYS A 5 1.30 -60.34 15.77
C LYS A 5 0.53 -59.27 16.50
N LYS A 6 0.25 -59.39 17.81
CA LYS A 6 -0.45 -58.39 18.63
C LYS A 6 0.38 -57.07 18.79
N LYS A 7 1.71 -57.19 18.91
CA LYS A 7 2.63 -56.04 19.01
C LYS A 7 2.78 -55.29 17.68
N LYS A 8 2.78 -55.98 16.52
CA LYS A 8 2.74 -55.38 15.18
C LYS A 8 1.43 -54.64 14.93
N LYS A 9 0.28 -55.20 15.34
CA LYS A 9 -1.06 -54.59 15.17
C LYS A 9 -1.19 -53.33 16.02
N LYS A 10 -0.66 -53.28 17.26
CA LYS A 10 -0.64 -52.09 18.10
C LYS A 10 0.25 -50.98 17.54
N LYS A 11 1.43 -51.31 16.99
CA LYS A 11 2.30 -50.31 16.34
C LYS A 11 1.63 -49.70 15.08
N ARG A 12 1.02 -50.53 14.25
CA ARG A 12 0.28 -50.05 13.06
C ARG A 12 -0.89 -49.14 13.42
N LEU A 13 -1.64 -49.49 14.48
CA LEU A 13 -2.74 -48.65 14.97
C LEU A 13 -2.25 -47.32 15.52
N ALA A 14 -1.10 -47.30 16.24
CA ALA A 14 -0.48 -46.06 16.73
C ALA A 14 -0.01 -45.13 15.59
N HIS A 15 0.55 -45.70 14.49
CA HIS A 15 0.93 -44.90 13.33
C HIS A 15 -0.28 -44.33 12.59
N ILE A 16 -1.40 -45.07 12.49
CA ILE A 16 -2.63 -44.58 11.89
C ILE A 16 -3.21 -43.44 12.73
N LEU A 17 -3.34 -43.63 14.05
CA LEU A 17 -3.80 -42.59 14.97
C LEU A 17 -2.92 -41.31 14.93
N PHE A 18 -1.58 -41.50 14.84
CA PHE A 18 -0.67 -40.36 14.68
C PHE A 18 -0.89 -39.61 13.36
N ALA A 19 -1.06 -40.34 12.25
CA ALA A 19 -1.36 -39.74 10.94
C ALA A 19 -2.71 -39.00 10.96
N GLU A 20 -3.75 -39.56 11.58
CA GLU A 20 -5.06 -38.91 11.73
C GLU A 20 -4.96 -37.64 12.57
N ILE A 21 -4.20 -37.63 13.66
CA ILE A 21 -3.95 -36.43 14.48
C ILE A 21 -3.21 -35.37 13.68
N VAL A 22 -2.18 -35.74 12.90
CA VAL A 22 -1.46 -34.78 12.02
C VAL A 22 -2.37 -34.19 10.97
N VAL A 23 -3.22 -35.02 10.32
CA VAL A 23 -4.22 -34.53 9.35
C VAL A 23 -5.22 -33.60 10.03
N LEU A 24 -5.71 -33.95 11.21
CA LEU A 24 -6.64 -33.10 11.96
C LEU A 24 -6.02 -31.75 12.34
N LEU A 25 -4.77 -31.74 12.79
CA LEU A 25 -4.03 -30.50 13.09
C LEU A 25 -3.81 -29.64 11.84
N LEU A 26 -3.54 -30.27 10.68
CA LEU A 26 -3.43 -29.57 9.40
C LEU A 26 -4.79 -28.97 9.00
N LEU A 27 -5.89 -29.70 9.13
CA LEU A 27 -7.23 -29.21 8.83
C LEU A 27 -7.65 -28.06 9.76
N ILE A 28 -7.32 -28.14 11.06
CA ILE A 28 -7.55 -27.05 12.01
C ILE A 28 -6.71 -25.82 11.63
N GLY A 29 -5.44 -26.02 11.21
CA GLY A 29 -4.58 -24.95 10.71
C GLY A 29 -5.18 -24.26 9.48
N VAL A 30 -5.60 -25.04 8.50
CA VAL A 30 -6.26 -24.52 7.27
C VAL A 30 -7.57 -23.80 7.61
N ALA A 31 -8.42 -24.38 8.45
CA ALA A 31 -9.67 -23.75 8.87
C ALA A 31 -9.44 -22.43 9.62
N LYS A 32 -8.39 -22.35 10.45
CA LYS A 32 -8.02 -21.12 11.17
C LYS A 32 -7.52 -20.03 10.21
N VAL A 33 -6.68 -20.40 9.24
CA VAL A 33 -6.21 -19.50 8.19
C VAL A 33 -7.42 -19.01 7.36
N TYR A 34 -8.27 -19.90 6.90
CA TYR A 34 -9.49 -19.56 6.14
C TYR A 34 -10.43 -18.63 6.93
N SER A 35 -10.68 -18.92 8.21
CA SER A 35 -11.49 -18.08 9.10
C SER A 35 -10.87 -16.69 9.31
N THR A 36 -9.55 -16.58 9.31
CA THR A 36 -8.84 -15.31 9.46
C THR A 36 -8.92 -14.47 8.20
N LEU A 37 -8.74 -15.09 7.04
CA LEU A 37 -8.83 -14.43 5.75
C LEU A 37 -10.25 -13.92 5.45
N ASN A 38 -11.29 -14.62 5.92
CA ASN A 38 -12.68 -14.17 5.79
C ASN A 38 -13.02 -12.93 6.66
N LYS A 39 -12.11 -12.45 7.51
CA LYS A 39 -12.29 -11.19 8.25
C LYS A 39 -11.93 -9.95 7.43
N ILE A 40 -11.28 -10.12 6.28
CA ILE A 40 -10.94 -9.03 5.37
C ILE A 40 -12.23 -8.51 4.73
N ARG A 41 -12.33 -7.20 4.59
CA ARG A 41 -13.42 -6.58 3.84
C ARG A 41 -13.16 -6.72 2.35
N HIS A 42 -13.70 -7.78 1.75
CA HIS A 42 -13.65 -7.97 0.29
C HIS A 42 -14.75 -7.13 -0.37
N ASN A 43 -14.35 -6.27 -1.30
CA ASN A 43 -15.25 -5.47 -2.13
C ASN A 43 -15.12 -5.92 -3.60
N SER A 44 -15.63 -7.08 -3.93
CA SER A 44 -15.56 -7.61 -5.31
C SER A 44 -16.68 -7.11 -6.25
N SER A 45 -17.70 -6.44 -5.71
CA SER A 45 -18.88 -6.05 -6.50
C SER A 45 -18.70 -4.82 -7.40
N GLU A 46 -17.58 -4.08 -7.26
CA GLU A 46 -17.28 -2.87 -8.06
C GLU A 46 -16.16 -3.12 -9.11
N ASP A 47 -15.54 -4.30 -9.12
CA ASP A 47 -14.37 -4.60 -9.97
C ASP A 47 -14.71 -4.64 -11.49
N GLU A 48 -15.98 -4.86 -11.83
CA GLU A 48 -16.43 -4.94 -13.23
C GLU A 48 -16.42 -3.59 -13.97
N ASN A 49 -16.22 -2.46 -13.25
CA ASN A 49 -16.33 -1.10 -13.81
C ASN A 49 -15.03 -0.30 -13.74
N ILE A 50 -13.87 -0.95 -13.59
CA ILE A 50 -12.58 -0.22 -13.61
C ILE A 50 -12.24 0.13 -15.04
N ALA A 51 -12.31 1.42 -15.38
CA ALA A 51 -11.94 1.91 -16.70
C ALA A 51 -10.43 1.91 -16.90
N GLN A 52 -9.99 1.59 -18.09
CA GLN A 52 -8.59 1.67 -18.54
C GLN A 52 -8.54 2.07 -20.01
N ASN A 53 -7.40 2.56 -20.45
CA ASN A 53 -7.14 2.79 -21.87
C ASN A 53 -6.84 1.46 -22.58
N GLU A 54 -6.94 1.46 -23.91
CA GLU A 54 -6.50 0.32 -24.72
C GLU A 54 -4.96 0.25 -24.69
N THR A 55 -4.43 -0.52 -23.76
CA THR A 55 -2.99 -0.76 -23.58
C THR A 55 -2.72 -2.27 -23.55
N GLU A 56 -1.51 -2.66 -23.93
CA GLU A 56 -1.08 -4.04 -23.75
C GLU A 56 -0.90 -4.37 -22.27
N GLU A 57 -1.37 -5.53 -21.86
CA GLU A 57 -1.17 -6.05 -20.50
C GLU A 57 0.34 -6.20 -20.23
N LYS A 58 0.81 -5.74 -19.07
CA LYS A 58 2.22 -5.83 -18.68
C LYS A 58 2.54 -7.22 -18.14
N GLU A 59 2.70 -8.17 -19.07
CA GLU A 59 3.07 -9.55 -18.73
C GLU A 59 4.32 -9.59 -17.85
N GLY A 60 4.31 -10.49 -16.88
CA GLY A 60 5.45 -10.68 -15.97
C GLY A 60 5.48 -9.73 -14.77
N PHE A 61 4.56 -8.79 -14.65
CA PHE A 61 4.41 -7.89 -13.51
C PHE A 61 3.06 -8.10 -12.82
N ARG A 62 3.05 -7.91 -11.49
CA ARG A 62 1.83 -7.80 -10.69
C ARG A 62 1.82 -6.42 -10.04
N ASN A 63 0.74 -5.70 -10.21
CA ASN A 63 0.63 -4.31 -9.75
C ASN A 63 -0.47 -4.20 -8.69
N ILE A 64 -0.13 -3.65 -7.52
CA ILE A 64 -1.05 -3.44 -6.40
C ILE A 64 -1.03 -1.97 -6.01
N VAL A 65 -2.20 -1.34 -5.90
CA VAL A 65 -2.28 0.03 -5.40
C VAL A 65 -2.54 0.04 -3.91
N ILE A 66 -1.70 0.75 -3.17
CA ILE A 66 -1.84 0.97 -1.74
C ILE A 66 -2.44 2.36 -1.53
N PHE A 67 -3.67 2.39 -1.00
CA PHE A 67 -4.35 3.61 -0.59
C PHE A 67 -4.25 3.79 0.93
N GLY A 68 -3.72 4.94 1.37
CA GLY A 68 -3.73 5.35 2.77
C GLY A 68 -4.81 6.39 3.00
N VAL A 69 -5.79 6.09 3.87
CA VAL A 69 -6.92 6.97 4.17
C VAL A 69 -6.87 7.50 5.60
N ASP A 70 -7.26 8.77 5.78
CA ASP A 70 -7.44 9.38 7.12
C ASP A 70 -8.87 9.13 7.60
N SER A 71 -9.17 7.87 7.93
CA SER A 71 -10.48 7.48 8.46
C SER A 71 -10.44 7.31 9.97
N ARG A 72 -11.27 8.09 10.68
CA ARG A 72 -11.43 8.00 12.14
C ARG A 72 -12.41 6.90 12.56
N GLU A 73 -13.37 6.57 11.69
CA GLU A 73 -14.46 5.62 11.95
C GLU A 73 -14.23 4.26 11.28
N ASN A 74 -12.98 3.97 10.86
CA ASN A 74 -12.65 2.78 10.09
C ASN A 74 -13.46 2.66 8.77
N ALA A 75 -13.87 3.80 8.20
CA ALA A 75 -14.48 3.88 6.88
C ALA A 75 -13.39 3.77 5.81
N LEU A 76 -13.24 2.59 5.22
CA LEU A 76 -12.24 2.28 4.19
C LEU A 76 -12.83 2.34 2.78
N THR A 77 -13.98 3.00 2.63
CA THR A 77 -14.73 3.15 1.37
C THR A 77 -14.76 4.61 0.95
N LYS A 78 -15.63 4.96 -0.01
CA LYS A 78 -15.86 6.35 -0.44
C LYS A 78 -16.22 7.29 0.73
N GLY A 79 -16.00 8.58 0.52
CA GLY A 79 -16.25 9.62 1.53
C GLY A 79 -15.01 10.04 2.32
N THR A 80 -13.87 9.38 2.12
CA THR A 80 -12.60 9.70 2.76
C THR A 80 -11.53 9.99 1.71
N ASN A 81 -10.79 11.09 1.89
CA ASN A 81 -9.66 11.39 1.00
C ASN A 81 -8.49 10.44 1.24
N THR A 82 -7.82 10.05 0.15
CA THR A 82 -6.55 9.35 0.22
C THR A 82 -5.40 10.35 0.38
N ASP A 83 -4.66 10.21 1.47
CA ASP A 83 -3.44 10.99 1.69
C ASP A 83 -2.18 10.30 1.15
N THR A 84 -2.29 9.02 0.83
CA THR A 84 -1.23 8.19 0.27
C THR A 84 -1.78 7.37 -0.89
N ILE A 85 -1.11 7.43 -2.04
CA ILE A 85 -1.40 6.62 -3.23
C ILE A 85 -0.06 6.07 -3.71
N VAL A 86 0.15 4.75 -3.59
CA VAL A 86 1.40 4.10 -4.00
C VAL A 86 1.09 2.94 -4.92
N VAL A 87 1.67 2.94 -6.11
CA VAL A 87 1.69 1.79 -7.01
C VAL A 87 2.90 0.94 -6.66
N ALA A 88 2.67 -0.29 -6.25
CA ALA A 88 3.68 -1.30 -6.05
C ALA A 88 3.69 -2.25 -7.26
N SER A 89 4.76 -2.20 -8.06
CA SER A 89 4.97 -3.10 -9.19
C SER A 89 5.94 -4.20 -8.80
N ILE A 90 5.50 -5.44 -8.91
CA ILE A 90 6.24 -6.65 -8.53
C ILE A 90 6.61 -7.41 -9.80
N ASN A 91 7.89 -7.56 -10.08
CA ASN A 91 8.37 -8.45 -11.13
C ASN A 91 8.18 -9.91 -10.67
N ASN A 92 7.34 -10.65 -11.37
CA ASN A 92 6.98 -12.02 -10.99
C ASN A 92 8.18 -13.00 -11.02
N LYS A 93 9.19 -12.70 -11.85
CA LYS A 93 10.37 -13.55 -12.05
C LYS A 93 11.47 -13.26 -11.03
N THR A 94 11.86 -11.97 -10.88
CA THR A 94 12.95 -11.57 -9.99
C THR A 94 12.48 -11.33 -8.56
N LYS A 95 11.18 -11.13 -8.35
CA LYS A 95 10.57 -10.72 -7.07
C LYS A 95 10.99 -9.32 -6.60
N ASP A 96 11.56 -8.53 -7.50
CA ASP A 96 11.86 -7.13 -7.25
C ASP A 96 10.58 -6.31 -7.22
N VAL A 97 10.51 -5.37 -6.29
CA VAL A 97 9.37 -4.48 -6.08
C VAL A 97 9.83 -3.04 -6.28
N LYS A 98 9.13 -2.31 -7.14
CA LYS A 98 9.31 -0.87 -7.33
C LYS A 98 8.09 -0.12 -6.80
N LEU A 99 8.30 0.99 -6.10
CA LEU A 99 7.25 1.80 -5.50
C LEU A 99 7.16 3.17 -6.16
N ALA A 100 6.04 3.49 -6.80
CA ALA A 100 5.76 4.82 -7.32
C ALA A 100 4.65 5.49 -6.49
N SER A 101 4.98 6.55 -5.75
CA SER A 101 3.98 7.33 -5.02
C SER A 101 3.42 8.44 -5.90
N ILE A 102 2.11 8.43 -6.13
CA ILE A 102 1.42 9.49 -6.83
C ILE A 102 1.11 10.60 -5.83
N TYR A 103 1.55 11.84 -6.12
CA TYR A 103 1.25 12.97 -5.25
C TYR A 103 -0.25 13.23 -5.24
N ARG A 104 -0.87 13.26 -4.06
CA ARG A 104 -2.33 13.32 -3.88
C ARG A 104 -2.99 14.53 -4.53
N ASP A 105 -2.25 15.64 -4.68
CA ASP A 105 -2.73 16.90 -5.26
C ASP A 105 -2.47 16.99 -6.79
N THR A 106 -2.04 15.87 -7.44
CA THR A 106 -1.82 15.82 -8.89
C THR A 106 -3.11 16.12 -9.63
N TYR A 107 -3.04 17.08 -10.56
CA TYR A 107 -4.16 17.50 -11.41
C TYR A 107 -4.35 16.50 -12.54
N VAL A 108 -5.49 15.84 -12.57
CA VAL A 108 -5.82 14.73 -13.49
C VAL A 108 -7.27 14.80 -13.93
N ASN A 109 -7.60 14.10 -15.01
CA ASN A 109 -8.98 13.85 -15.39
C ASN A 109 -9.55 12.71 -14.56
N ILE A 110 -10.61 12.94 -13.81
CA ILE A 110 -11.38 11.91 -13.10
C ILE A 110 -12.55 11.51 -14.01
N PRO A 111 -12.66 10.25 -14.45
CA PRO A 111 -13.73 9.81 -15.35
C PRO A 111 -15.11 10.27 -14.87
N GLU A 112 -15.90 10.83 -15.79
CA GLU A 112 -17.26 11.37 -15.55
C GLU A 112 -17.35 12.56 -14.57
N LYS A 113 -16.24 12.97 -13.93
CA LYS A 113 -16.21 14.07 -12.95
C LYS A 113 -15.37 15.26 -13.41
N GLY A 114 -14.57 15.09 -14.48
CA GLY A 114 -13.68 16.13 -15.01
C GLY A 114 -12.40 16.28 -14.17
N TYR A 115 -11.70 17.39 -14.37
CA TYR A 115 -10.38 17.61 -13.82
C TYR A 115 -10.38 18.05 -12.37
N ASN A 116 -9.62 17.35 -11.53
CA ASN A 116 -9.44 17.67 -10.12
C ASN A 116 -8.14 17.03 -9.57
N LYS A 117 -7.90 17.15 -8.26
CA LYS A 117 -6.86 16.39 -7.55
C LYS A 117 -7.17 14.91 -7.61
N ILE A 118 -6.13 14.10 -7.85
CA ILE A 118 -6.29 12.64 -7.96
C ILE A 118 -6.91 12.00 -6.71
N ASN A 119 -6.63 12.54 -5.52
CA ASN A 119 -7.19 12.01 -4.27
C ASN A 119 -8.71 12.19 -4.14
N ALA A 120 -9.32 13.11 -4.91
CA ALA A 120 -10.77 13.30 -4.96
C ALA A 120 -11.48 12.11 -5.60
N ALA A 121 -10.81 11.34 -6.45
CA ALA A 121 -11.38 10.15 -7.07
C ALA A 121 -11.81 9.11 -6.03
N TYR A 122 -10.93 8.81 -5.07
CA TYR A 122 -11.27 7.86 -4.00
C TYR A 122 -12.41 8.37 -3.11
N CYS A 123 -12.39 9.64 -2.73
CA CYS A 123 -13.45 10.23 -1.92
C CYS A 123 -14.82 10.16 -2.62
N THR A 124 -14.84 10.35 -3.93
CA THR A 124 -16.08 10.43 -4.72
C THR A 124 -16.64 9.08 -5.10
N GLY A 125 -15.79 8.13 -5.55
CA GLY A 125 -16.20 6.85 -6.12
C GLY A 125 -15.44 5.64 -5.56
N GLY A 126 -14.73 5.78 -4.43
CA GLY A 126 -14.00 4.68 -3.82
C GLY A 126 -12.79 4.23 -4.64
N TYR A 127 -12.36 3.00 -4.38
CA TYR A 127 -11.19 2.43 -5.05
C TYR A 127 -11.39 2.26 -6.57
N SER A 128 -12.58 1.90 -7.01
CA SER A 128 -12.87 1.67 -8.43
C SER A 128 -12.64 2.94 -9.26
N LEU A 129 -13.19 4.09 -8.84
CA LEU A 129 -12.95 5.36 -9.51
C LEU A 129 -11.50 5.83 -9.38
N ALA A 130 -10.84 5.56 -8.24
CA ALA A 130 -9.44 5.88 -8.05
C ALA A 130 -8.53 5.07 -8.99
N LEU A 131 -8.74 3.75 -9.11
CA LEU A 131 -8.04 2.90 -10.07
C LEU A 131 -8.30 3.34 -11.51
N SER A 132 -9.57 3.56 -11.88
CA SER A 132 -9.95 4.06 -13.21
C SER A 132 -9.24 5.39 -13.53
N THR A 133 -9.15 6.30 -12.55
CA THR A 133 -8.46 7.57 -12.71
C THR A 133 -6.96 7.39 -12.96
N ILE A 134 -6.31 6.49 -12.20
CA ILE A 134 -4.89 6.20 -12.38
C ILE A 134 -4.66 5.54 -13.75
N ASN A 135 -5.48 4.54 -14.10
CA ASN A 135 -5.35 3.80 -15.35
C ASN A 135 -5.51 4.71 -16.57
N THR A 136 -6.55 5.54 -16.62
CA THR A 136 -6.86 6.38 -17.79
C THR A 136 -5.88 7.55 -17.95
N ASN A 137 -5.33 8.08 -16.85
CA ASN A 137 -4.37 9.19 -16.93
C ASN A 137 -2.92 8.72 -17.16
N PHE A 138 -2.58 7.47 -16.79
CA PHE A 138 -1.18 7.02 -16.80
C PHE A 138 -0.94 5.76 -17.62
N ASP A 139 -1.95 5.33 -18.41
CA ASP A 139 -1.90 4.13 -19.26
C ASP A 139 -1.50 2.86 -18.48
N LEU A 140 -2.06 2.70 -17.28
CA LEU A 140 -1.86 1.53 -16.45
C LEU A 140 -3.08 0.59 -16.52
N ASP A 141 -2.86 -0.68 -16.17
CA ASP A 141 -3.89 -1.71 -16.03
C ASP A 141 -3.92 -2.22 -14.58
N LEU A 142 -4.25 -1.32 -13.67
CA LEU A 142 -4.31 -1.62 -12.23
C LEU A 142 -5.68 -2.18 -11.88
N LYS A 143 -5.69 -3.37 -11.29
CA LYS A 143 -6.90 -4.07 -10.86
C LYS A 143 -6.91 -4.34 -9.36
N GLU A 144 -5.73 -4.52 -8.76
CA GLU A 144 -5.56 -4.92 -7.38
C GLU A 144 -5.29 -3.73 -6.47
N TYR A 145 -5.92 -3.71 -5.30
CA TYR A 145 -5.69 -2.65 -4.32
C TYR A 145 -5.71 -3.16 -2.88
N VAL A 146 -5.08 -2.37 -2.01
CA VAL A 146 -5.16 -2.48 -0.56
C VAL A 146 -5.37 -1.10 0.02
N THR A 147 -6.46 -0.90 0.78
CA THR A 147 -6.70 0.34 1.54
C THR A 147 -6.42 0.12 3.00
N VAL A 148 -5.61 1.00 3.58
CA VAL A 148 -5.25 1.01 5.01
C VAL A 148 -5.56 2.36 5.64
N ASN A 149 -5.91 2.36 6.93
CA ASN A 149 -5.99 3.57 7.73
C ASN A 149 -4.76 3.74 8.64
N PHE A 150 -4.62 4.90 9.25
CA PHE A 150 -3.49 5.18 10.16
C PHE A 150 -3.45 4.24 11.37
N LYS A 151 -4.60 3.78 11.86
CA LYS A 151 -4.67 2.87 12.99
C LYS A 151 -4.05 1.51 12.65
N ALA A 152 -4.35 0.98 11.46
CA ALA A 152 -3.72 -0.25 10.96
C ALA A 152 -2.19 -0.12 10.89
N VAL A 153 -1.69 1.02 10.42
CA VAL A 153 -0.23 1.29 10.36
C VAL A 153 0.38 1.34 11.76
N VAL A 154 -0.25 2.05 12.72
CA VAL A 154 0.20 2.11 14.12
C VAL A 154 0.27 0.71 14.71
N ASN A 155 -0.82 -0.06 14.62
CA ASN A 155 -0.90 -1.41 15.18
C ASN A 155 0.15 -2.36 14.56
N THR A 156 0.33 -2.28 13.23
CA THR A 156 1.37 -3.06 12.52
C THR A 156 2.76 -2.79 13.08
N ILE A 157 3.13 -1.51 13.20
CA ILE A 157 4.47 -1.12 13.68
C ILE A 157 4.68 -1.52 15.14
N ASP A 158 3.66 -1.32 15.98
CA ASP A 158 3.74 -1.68 17.41
C ASP A 158 3.88 -3.20 17.59
N ARG A 159 3.15 -3.98 16.78
CA ARG A 159 3.25 -5.45 16.78
C ARG A 159 4.62 -5.95 16.33
N LEU A 160 5.26 -5.24 15.40
CA LEU A 160 6.64 -5.52 14.95
C LEU A 160 7.72 -5.08 15.96
N GLY A 161 7.33 -4.50 17.10
CA GLY A 161 8.27 -3.97 18.09
C GLY A 161 8.93 -2.66 17.67
N GLY A 162 8.29 -1.89 16.77
CA GLY A 162 8.78 -0.65 16.23
C GLY A 162 9.63 -0.81 14.96
N ILE A 163 9.89 0.33 14.31
CA ILE A 163 10.78 0.44 13.13
C ILE A 163 11.92 1.41 13.40
N THR A 164 13.06 1.22 12.74
CA THR A 164 14.20 2.12 12.89
C THR A 164 14.14 3.23 11.83
N LEU A 165 14.11 4.49 12.30
CA LEU A 165 14.14 5.68 11.44
C LEU A 165 15.34 6.57 11.83
N ASP A 166 15.87 7.28 10.86
CA ASP A 166 16.82 8.37 11.08
C ASP A 166 16.05 9.70 11.09
N ILE A 167 16.03 10.36 12.25
CA ILE A 167 15.24 11.56 12.50
C ILE A 167 16.18 12.77 12.55
N THR A 168 15.99 13.72 11.65
CA THR A 168 16.74 14.97 11.65
C THR A 168 16.30 15.88 12.79
N LYS A 169 17.14 16.88 13.15
CA LYS A 169 16.79 17.89 14.16
C LYS A 169 15.55 18.71 13.76
N GLU A 170 15.39 18.99 12.48
CA GLU A 170 14.22 19.69 11.96
C GLU A 170 12.96 18.86 12.11
N GLU A 171 13.02 17.57 11.75
CA GLU A 171 11.90 16.65 11.84
C GLU A 171 11.44 16.38 13.26
N LEU A 172 12.37 16.30 14.21
CA LEU A 172 12.08 16.02 15.62
C LEU A 172 11.01 16.96 16.20
N LYS A 173 11.10 18.26 15.91
CA LYS A 173 10.14 19.27 16.37
C LYS A 173 8.72 18.96 15.83
N TRP A 174 8.63 18.70 14.55
CA TRP A 174 7.36 18.47 13.88
C TRP A 174 6.78 17.11 14.25
N LEU A 175 7.62 16.07 14.32
CA LEU A 175 7.24 14.73 14.75
C LEU A 175 6.55 14.80 16.13
N ASN A 176 7.18 15.44 17.11
CA ASN A 176 6.63 15.57 18.45
C ASN A 176 5.34 16.39 18.48
N GLY A 177 5.16 17.34 17.56
CA GLY A 177 3.89 18.03 17.35
C GLY A 177 2.77 17.07 16.93
N TYR A 178 3.04 16.24 15.91
CA TYR A 178 2.10 15.24 15.44
C TYR A 178 1.84 14.11 16.44
N VAL A 179 2.84 13.69 17.25
CA VAL A 179 2.61 12.73 18.36
C VAL A 179 1.58 13.26 19.34
N ARG A 180 1.69 14.54 19.75
CA ARG A 180 0.68 15.16 20.63
C ARG A 180 -0.71 15.22 20.01
N GLU A 181 -0.78 15.52 18.71
CA GLU A 181 -2.06 15.53 17.96
C GLU A 181 -2.68 14.13 17.91
N LEU A 182 -1.89 13.10 17.56
CA LEU A 182 -2.34 11.71 17.51
C LEU A 182 -2.78 11.20 18.88
N ASN A 183 -2.04 11.53 19.93
CA ASN A 183 -2.45 11.20 21.30
C ASN A 183 -3.83 11.76 21.64
N ARG A 184 -4.08 13.04 21.28
CA ARG A 184 -5.39 13.67 21.52
C ARG A 184 -6.50 13.01 20.72
N ILE A 185 -6.24 12.61 19.47
CA ILE A 185 -7.23 11.96 18.59
C ILE A 185 -7.54 10.56 19.08
N ASN A 186 -6.51 9.80 19.48
CA ASN A 186 -6.64 8.37 19.82
C ASN A 186 -6.86 8.12 21.32
N GLY A 187 -6.82 9.16 22.16
CA GLY A 187 -6.91 8.98 23.61
C GLY A 187 -5.70 8.27 24.22
N THR A 188 -4.51 8.41 23.60
CA THR A 188 -3.26 7.74 24.02
C THR A 188 -2.29 8.73 24.68
N HIS A 189 -1.22 8.22 25.29
CA HIS A 189 -0.20 9.02 25.99
C HIS A 189 1.23 8.61 25.59
N VAL A 190 1.46 8.44 24.30
CA VAL A 190 2.78 8.11 23.75
C VAL A 190 3.73 9.29 23.95
N ALA A 191 4.92 9.03 24.50
CA ALA A 191 5.96 10.05 24.68
C ALA A 191 6.53 10.50 23.32
N GLY A 192 6.87 11.78 23.20
CA GLY A 192 7.66 12.27 22.07
C GLY A 192 9.10 11.77 22.14
N LEU A 193 9.83 11.92 21.03
CA LEU A 193 11.25 11.63 20.96
C LEU A 193 12.06 12.76 21.64
N THR A 194 13.14 12.38 22.33
CA THR A 194 13.99 13.33 23.06
C THR A 194 15.18 13.84 22.25
N SER A 195 15.62 13.10 21.24
CA SER A 195 16.77 13.42 20.40
C SER A 195 16.54 13.08 18.93
N ALA A 196 17.29 13.74 18.06
CA ALA A 196 17.43 13.36 16.66
C ALA A 196 18.42 12.20 16.51
N GLY A 197 18.50 11.63 15.31
CA GLY A 197 19.38 10.51 14.96
C GLY A 197 18.62 9.22 14.73
N THR A 198 19.37 8.17 14.46
CA THR A 198 18.84 6.83 14.17
C THR A 198 18.35 6.18 15.46
N GLN A 199 17.07 5.84 15.50
CA GLN A 199 16.43 5.25 16.67
C GLN A 199 15.20 4.41 16.31
N THR A 200 14.83 3.49 17.20
CA THR A 200 13.59 2.73 17.05
C THR A 200 12.42 3.59 17.53
N VAL A 201 11.39 3.67 16.70
CA VAL A 201 10.15 4.41 16.95
C VAL A 201 8.95 3.46 16.95
N ASN A 202 7.97 3.75 17.80
CA ASN A 202 6.71 3.01 17.84
C ASN A 202 5.74 3.47 16.73
N GLY A 203 4.57 2.80 16.62
CA GLY A 203 3.60 3.07 15.57
C GLY A 203 3.10 4.51 15.56
N THR A 204 2.80 5.10 16.72
CA THR A 204 2.36 6.50 16.82
C THR A 204 3.46 7.46 16.37
N GLN A 205 4.71 7.25 16.77
CA GLN A 205 5.85 8.08 16.38
C GLN A 205 6.18 7.95 14.89
N ALA A 206 6.13 6.73 14.33
CA ALA A 206 6.33 6.48 12.91
C ALA A 206 5.22 7.11 12.05
N THR A 207 3.97 7.01 12.50
CA THR A 207 2.83 7.66 11.84
C THR A 207 2.97 9.19 11.92
N ALA A 208 3.41 9.74 13.04
CA ALA A 208 3.72 11.16 13.19
C ALA A 208 4.81 11.60 12.20
N TYR A 209 5.90 10.81 12.05
CA TYR A 209 6.95 11.05 11.07
C TYR A 209 6.41 11.10 9.63
N ALA A 210 5.57 10.12 9.25
CA ALA A 210 4.97 10.04 7.92
C ALA A 210 4.01 11.20 7.60
N ARG A 211 3.59 11.99 8.60
CA ARG A 211 2.69 13.15 8.45
C ARG A 211 3.42 14.49 8.34
N ILE A 212 4.73 14.55 8.55
CA ILE A 212 5.50 15.81 8.55
C ILE A 212 5.43 16.48 7.17
N ARG A 213 4.98 17.75 7.14
CA ARG A 213 4.89 18.60 5.93
C ARG A 213 5.73 19.89 6.02
N TYR A 214 6.05 20.34 7.22
CA TYR A 214 6.62 21.65 7.49
C TYR A 214 8.15 21.65 7.51
N THR A 215 8.76 20.82 6.68
CA THR A 215 10.21 20.81 6.38
C THR A 215 10.44 21.19 4.93
N ALA A 216 11.67 21.50 4.56
CA ALA A 216 12.04 21.73 3.16
C ALA A 216 11.52 20.59 2.27
N GLY A 217 10.91 20.93 1.13
CA GLY A 217 10.26 19.97 0.21
C GLY A 217 8.80 19.63 0.52
N GLY A 218 8.22 20.12 1.63
CA GLY A 218 6.78 20.12 1.89
C GLY A 218 6.09 18.77 1.73
N ASP A 219 5.03 18.74 0.89
CA ASP A 219 4.22 17.53 0.64
C ASP A 219 5.00 16.43 -0.11
N TYR A 220 5.99 16.78 -0.92
CA TYR A 220 6.86 15.80 -1.58
C TYR A 220 7.72 15.02 -0.58
N LYS A 221 8.27 15.72 0.41
CA LYS A 221 9.00 15.09 1.51
C LYS A 221 8.11 14.26 2.42
N ARG A 222 6.84 14.66 2.62
CA ARG A 222 5.87 13.81 3.32
C ARG A 222 5.68 12.48 2.59
N THR A 223 5.46 12.53 1.28
CA THR A 223 5.26 11.34 0.45
C THR A 223 6.50 10.43 0.45
N GLU A 224 7.71 11.01 0.46
CA GLU A 224 8.97 10.25 0.64
C GLU A 224 9.02 9.56 2.02
N ARG A 225 8.66 10.26 3.11
CA ARG A 225 8.60 9.68 4.45
C ARG A 225 7.60 8.53 4.56
N GLN A 226 6.48 8.62 3.86
CA GLN A 226 5.50 7.53 3.78
C GLN A 226 6.13 6.28 3.13
N ARG A 227 6.87 6.43 2.03
CA ARG A 227 7.60 5.30 1.41
C ARG A 227 8.67 4.72 2.33
N ILE A 228 9.42 5.58 3.05
CA ILE A 228 10.41 5.12 4.04
C ILE A 228 9.72 4.24 5.10
N VAL A 229 8.60 4.68 5.65
CA VAL A 229 7.84 3.90 6.65
C VAL A 229 7.35 2.58 6.05
N ILE A 230 6.79 2.57 4.84
CA ILE A 230 6.37 1.34 4.14
C ILE A 230 7.56 0.38 3.99
N SER A 231 8.71 0.87 3.51
CA SER A 231 9.91 0.06 3.33
C SER A 231 10.44 -0.51 4.65
N LYS A 232 10.40 0.27 5.74
CA LYS A 232 10.83 -0.18 7.06
C LYS A 232 9.88 -1.21 7.68
N ILE A 233 8.58 -1.07 7.47
CA ILE A 233 7.59 -2.10 7.84
C ILE A 233 7.90 -3.39 7.06
N PHE A 234 8.08 -3.29 5.74
CA PHE A 234 8.38 -4.45 4.89
C PHE A 234 9.66 -5.16 5.33
N GLU A 235 10.75 -4.42 5.58
CA GLU A 235 12.01 -4.95 6.11
C GLU A 235 11.81 -5.69 7.43
N LYS A 236 11.02 -5.14 8.35
CA LYS A 236 10.70 -5.78 9.64
C LYS A 236 9.88 -7.05 9.46
N VAL A 237 8.86 -7.04 8.59
CA VAL A 237 8.04 -8.23 8.30
C VAL A 237 8.91 -9.35 7.73
N LYS A 238 9.81 -9.06 6.78
CA LYS A 238 10.76 -10.05 6.24
C LYS A 238 11.64 -10.69 7.28
N ASN A 239 11.97 -9.99 8.34
CA ASN A 239 12.86 -10.48 9.42
C ASN A 239 12.08 -10.99 10.64
N SER A 240 10.76 -11.10 10.56
CA SER A 240 9.90 -11.57 11.64
C SER A 240 9.72 -13.09 11.58
N ASP A 241 9.46 -13.69 12.74
CA ASP A 241 9.09 -15.10 12.81
C ASP A 241 7.63 -15.34 12.34
N LEU A 242 7.31 -16.59 12.06
CA LEU A 242 5.98 -17.00 11.60
C LEU A 242 4.87 -16.71 12.64
N ALA A 243 5.19 -16.70 13.93
CA ALA A 243 4.22 -16.39 14.96
C ALA A 243 3.83 -14.89 14.92
N THR A 244 4.81 -14.02 14.75
CA THR A 244 4.60 -12.56 14.56
C THR A 244 3.82 -12.29 13.28
N ILE A 245 4.16 -12.93 12.16
CA ILE A 245 3.43 -12.78 10.89
C ILE A 245 1.97 -13.23 11.06
N ASN A 246 1.72 -14.39 11.69
CA ASN A 246 0.36 -14.86 11.93
C ASN A 246 -0.43 -13.93 12.85
N ALA A 247 0.22 -13.31 13.83
CA ALA A 247 -0.42 -12.32 14.71
C ALA A 247 -0.78 -11.05 13.93
N LEU A 248 0.12 -10.54 13.07
CA LEU A 248 -0.13 -9.41 12.17
C LEU A 248 -1.34 -9.68 11.27
N ILE A 249 -1.39 -10.84 10.62
CA ILE A 249 -2.52 -11.26 9.78
C ILE A 249 -3.84 -11.17 10.57
N ASN A 250 -3.87 -11.72 11.79
CA ASN A 250 -5.10 -11.73 12.60
C ASN A 250 -5.56 -10.35 13.08
N GLU A 251 -4.62 -9.44 13.36
CA GLU A 251 -4.90 -8.12 13.92
C GLU A 251 -5.16 -7.07 12.84
N ILE A 252 -4.42 -7.12 11.72
CA ILE A 252 -4.43 -6.06 10.73
C ILE A 252 -5.45 -6.32 9.62
N PHE A 253 -5.67 -7.57 9.22
CA PHE A 253 -6.61 -7.89 8.16
C PHE A 253 -8.03 -7.34 8.36
N PRO A 254 -8.61 -7.31 9.58
CA PRO A 254 -9.89 -6.67 9.81
C PRO A 254 -9.89 -5.14 9.62
N GLU A 255 -8.70 -4.52 9.60
CA GLU A 255 -8.50 -3.07 9.48
C GLU A 255 -8.09 -2.64 8.05
N ILE A 256 -8.09 -3.56 7.08
CA ILE A 256 -7.83 -3.27 5.66
C ILE A 256 -9.05 -3.56 4.78
N SER A 257 -9.09 -2.93 3.61
CA SER A 257 -10.03 -3.25 2.54
C SER A 257 -9.26 -3.60 1.27
N THR A 258 -9.65 -4.66 0.58
CA THR A 258 -8.99 -5.12 -0.65
C THR A 258 -9.96 -5.93 -1.50
N ASN A 259 -9.68 -6.05 -2.80
CA ASN A 259 -10.33 -7.02 -3.69
C ASN A 259 -9.53 -8.31 -3.85
N LEU A 260 -8.34 -8.40 -3.26
CA LEU A 260 -7.56 -9.63 -3.27
C LEU A 260 -8.29 -10.73 -2.50
N ASN A 261 -8.46 -11.88 -3.13
CA ASN A 261 -9.06 -13.03 -2.46
C ASN A 261 -8.07 -13.74 -1.52
N SER A 262 -8.59 -14.66 -0.73
CA SER A 262 -7.79 -15.38 0.30
C SER A 262 -6.60 -16.14 -0.27
N LEU A 263 -6.70 -16.70 -1.49
CA LEU A 263 -5.61 -17.45 -2.12
C LEU A 263 -4.51 -16.51 -2.64
N GLU A 264 -4.89 -15.36 -3.18
CA GLU A 264 -3.95 -14.33 -3.64
C GLU A 264 -3.17 -13.75 -2.47
N LEU A 265 -3.82 -13.45 -1.35
CA LEU A 265 -3.17 -13.00 -0.13
C LEU A 265 -2.23 -14.03 0.46
N LEU A 266 -2.61 -15.32 0.45
CA LEU A 266 -1.73 -16.41 0.84
C LEU A 266 -0.52 -16.55 -0.09
N GLY A 267 -0.71 -16.36 -1.39
CA GLY A 267 0.37 -16.33 -2.38
C GLY A 267 1.38 -15.22 -2.07
N LEU A 268 0.90 -13.99 -1.84
CA LEU A 268 1.76 -12.86 -1.45
C LEU A 268 2.48 -13.11 -0.12
N ALA A 269 1.78 -13.65 0.88
CA ALA A 269 2.37 -13.97 2.19
C ALA A 269 3.43 -15.08 2.10
N LYS A 270 3.23 -16.08 1.25
CA LYS A 270 4.21 -17.15 1.01
C LYS A 270 5.50 -16.60 0.41
N ASP A 271 5.37 -15.68 -0.52
CA ASP A 271 6.52 -15.11 -1.25
C ASP A 271 7.15 -13.90 -0.53
N ILE A 272 6.65 -13.50 0.66
CA ILE A 272 7.08 -12.28 1.37
C ILE A 272 8.60 -12.21 1.60
N PHE A 273 9.24 -13.35 1.88
CA PHE A 273 10.67 -13.42 2.09
C PHE A 273 11.51 -13.29 0.80
N SER A 274 10.89 -13.51 -0.36
CA SER A 274 11.53 -13.41 -1.67
C SER A 274 11.50 -12.00 -2.23
N TYR A 275 10.50 -11.18 -1.86
CA TYR A 275 10.36 -9.82 -2.37
C TYR A 275 11.48 -8.91 -1.88
N ASN A 276 11.94 -7.99 -2.75
CA ASN A 276 12.90 -6.95 -2.42
C ASN A 276 12.45 -5.61 -2.99
N ILE A 277 12.29 -4.58 -2.14
CA ILE A 277 12.07 -3.23 -2.63
C ILE A 277 13.40 -2.71 -3.14
N VAL A 278 13.52 -2.61 -4.48
CA VAL A 278 14.77 -2.24 -5.16
C VAL A 278 14.83 -0.77 -5.54
N ASP A 279 13.68 -0.15 -5.80
CA ASP A 279 13.63 1.27 -6.15
C ASP A 279 12.32 1.93 -5.75
N GLN A 280 12.33 3.28 -5.60
CA GLN A 280 11.16 4.04 -5.20
C GLN A 280 11.23 5.50 -5.67
N THR A 281 10.09 6.00 -6.14
CA THR A 281 9.98 7.35 -6.70
C THR A 281 8.70 8.06 -6.32
N GLY A 282 8.64 9.37 -6.58
CA GLY A 282 7.41 10.17 -6.56
C GLY A 282 7.01 10.57 -7.97
N PHE A 283 5.72 10.57 -8.23
CA PHE A 283 5.12 10.92 -9.52
C PHE A 283 4.10 12.07 -9.36
N PRO A 284 4.05 13.05 -10.29
CA PRO A 284 4.87 13.19 -11.50
C PRO A 284 6.35 13.48 -11.21
N PHE A 285 7.23 13.07 -12.14
CA PHE A 285 8.68 13.37 -12.07
C PHE A 285 8.93 14.86 -12.30
N GLU A 286 8.49 15.35 -13.47
CA GLU A 286 8.53 16.77 -13.83
C GLU A 286 7.19 17.41 -13.52
N LYS A 287 7.19 18.38 -12.62
CA LYS A 287 5.98 18.96 -12.04
C LYS A 287 6.14 20.42 -11.68
N ASP A 288 5.03 21.12 -11.69
CA ASP A 288 4.87 22.48 -11.22
C ASP A 288 3.73 22.52 -10.19
N ALA A 289 3.95 23.19 -9.07
CA ALA A 289 2.95 23.30 -8.00
C ALA A 289 2.56 24.74 -7.76
N HIS A 290 1.34 25.07 -8.13
CA HIS A 290 0.79 26.40 -7.94
C HIS A 290 -0.75 26.39 -7.72
N ASN A 291 -1.30 27.55 -7.46
CA ASN A 291 -2.74 27.72 -7.27
C ASN A 291 -3.44 27.97 -8.61
N TYR A 292 -4.44 27.15 -8.90
CA TYR A 292 -5.39 27.39 -9.97
C TYR A 292 -6.78 27.53 -9.36
N LYS A 293 -7.52 28.60 -9.70
CA LYS A 293 -8.84 28.91 -9.13
C LYS A 293 -8.89 28.84 -7.60
N ARG A 294 -7.85 29.35 -6.92
CA ARG A 294 -7.66 29.36 -5.45
C ARG A 294 -7.43 27.98 -4.80
N VAL A 295 -7.20 26.95 -5.58
CA VAL A 295 -6.87 25.60 -5.09
C VAL A 295 -5.45 25.27 -5.52
N SER A 296 -4.63 24.77 -4.58
CA SER A 296 -3.27 24.33 -4.88
C SER A 296 -3.29 22.96 -5.55
N TYR A 297 -2.62 22.84 -6.68
CA TYR A 297 -2.46 21.59 -7.45
C TYR A 297 -1.00 21.30 -7.74
N VAL A 298 -0.72 20.05 -8.05
CA VAL A 298 0.53 19.59 -8.65
C VAL A 298 0.25 19.26 -10.12
N PHE A 299 0.75 20.08 -11.01
CA PHE A 299 0.59 19.87 -12.45
C PHE A 299 1.78 19.08 -12.99
N PRO A 300 1.57 17.96 -13.72
CA PRO A 300 2.61 17.42 -14.59
C PRO A 300 3.02 18.48 -15.61
N ILE A 301 4.32 18.74 -15.80
CA ILE A 301 4.79 19.72 -16.79
C ILE A 301 4.44 19.23 -18.19
N ASN A 302 4.74 17.97 -18.47
CA ASN A 302 4.29 17.23 -19.65
C ASN A 302 3.84 15.85 -19.17
N LEU A 303 2.53 15.58 -19.27
CA LEU A 303 1.99 14.32 -18.79
C LEU A 303 2.50 13.13 -19.61
N GLN A 304 2.64 13.28 -20.95
CA GLN A 304 3.12 12.21 -21.81
C GLN A 304 4.52 11.75 -21.39
N ASP A 305 5.47 12.70 -21.25
CA ASP A 305 6.85 12.38 -20.83
C ASP A 305 6.88 11.76 -19.43
N ASN A 306 6.03 12.24 -18.53
CA ASN A 306 5.90 11.65 -17.20
C ASN A 306 5.38 10.21 -17.26
N VAL A 307 4.41 9.91 -18.12
CA VAL A 307 3.87 8.55 -18.31
C VAL A 307 4.91 7.62 -18.94
N THR A 308 5.61 8.06 -19.99
CA THR A 308 6.72 7.31 -20.58
C THR A 308 7.75 6.90 -19.51
N ARG A 309 8.18 7.86 -18.69
CA ARG A 309 9.12 7.60 -17.58
C ARG A 309 8.53 6.72 -16.48
N LEU A 310 7.22 6.78 -16.26
CA LEU A 310 6.56 5.91 -15.27
C LEU A 310 6.58 4.45 -15.72
N HIS A 311 6.33 4.18 -17.01
CA HIS A 311 6.41 2.85 -17.59
C HIS A 311 7.86 2.33 -17.58
N GLU A 312 8.85 3.17 -17.92
CA GLU A 312 10.26 2.81 -17.77
C GLU A 312 10.61 2.46 -16.33
N PHE A 313 10.16 3.26 -15.37
CA PHE A 313 10.41 3.01 -13.95
C PHE A 313 9.75 1.72 -13.46
N LEU A 314 8.44 1.52 -13.73
CA LEU A 314 7.69 0.38 -13.18
C LEU A 314 8.03 -0.95 -13.87
N PHE A 315 8.23 -0.92 -15.20
CA PHE A 315 8.26 -2.12 -16.05
C PHE A 315 9.57 -2.32 -16.82
N ASP A 316 10.55 -1.45 -16.64
CA ASP A 316 11.79 -1.42 -17.44
C ASP A 316 11.52 -1.24 -18.95
N GLU A 317 10.38 -0.64 -19.30
CA GLU A 317 9.92 -0.44 -20.68
C GLU A 317 10.40 0.91 -21.21
N THR A 318 11.49 0.88 -21.98
CA THR A 318 12.04 2.09 -22.59
C THR A 318 11.23 2.54 -23.81
N GLY A 319 10.96 3.85 -23.91
CA GLY A 319 10.31 4.42 -25.09
C GLY A 319 8.82 4.12 -25.21
N TYR A 320 8.14 3.87 -24.11
CA TYR A 320 6.68 3.74 -24.09
C TYR A 320 6.01 4.95 -24.75
N LEU A 321 5.07 4.70 -25.66
CA LEU A 321 4.29 5.72 -26.35
C LEU A 321 2.91 5.84 -25.73
N PRO A 322 2.61 6.95 -25.04
CA PRO A 322 1.30 7.15 -24.40
C PRO A 322 0.15 7.15 -25.41
N THR A 323 -0.98 6.60 -24.99
CA THR A 323 -2.22 6.56 -25.77
C THR A 323 -2.70 7.95 -26.16
N GLN A 324 -3.60 8.03 -27.14
CA GLN A 324 -4.25 9.28 -27.55
C GLN A 324 -4.95 9.95 -26.37
N THR A 325 -5.59 9.18 -25.48
CA THR A 325 -6.25 9.68 -24.26
C THR A 325 -5.28 10.46 -23.38
N VAL A 326 -4.09 9.91 -23.09
CA VAL A 326 -3.06 10.57 -22.28
C VAL A 326 -2.52 11.80 -23.00
N GLN A 327 -2.36 11.78 -24.34
CA GLN A 327 -1.92 12.92 -25.13
C GLN A 327 -2.93 14.07 -25.08
N GLU A 328 -4.21 13.77 -25.15
CA GLU A 328 -5.30 14.76 -25.02
C GLU A 328 -5.33 15.36 -23.60
N TYR A 329 -5.21 14.53 -22.57
CA TYR A 329 -5.12 14.99 -21.19
C TYR A 329 -3.88 15.86 -20.95
N SER A 330 -2.73 15.47 -21.52
CA SER A 330 -1.50 16.26 -21.44
C SER A 330 -1.66 17.64 -22.03
N SER A 331 -2.23 17.73 -23.22
CA SER A 331 -2.47 18.99 -23.93
C SER A 331 -3.41 19.91 -23.14
N TYR A 332 -4.48 19.35 -22.56
CA TYR A 332 -5.41 20.10 -21.74
C TYR A 332 -4.75 20.59 -20.44
N ILE A 333 -4.06 19.72 -19.71
CA ILE A 333 -3.38 20.08 -18.45
C ILE A 333 -2.35 21.18 -18.69
N GLU A 334 -1.58 21.10 -19.78
CA GLU A 334 -0.61 22.13 -20.14
C GLU A 334 -1.28 23.48 -20.41
N SER A 335 -2.43 23.50 -21.13
CA SER A 335 -3.20 24.72 -21.39
C SER A 335 -3.73 25.40 -20.11
N ILE A 336 -4.00 24.63 -19.07
CA ILE A 336 -4.44 25.13 -17.77
C ILE A 336 -3.27 25.58 -16.90
N ARG A 337 -2.16 24.82 -16.93
CA ARG A 337 -0.96 25.10 -16.12
C ARG A 337 -0.33 26.47 -16.43
N VAL A 338 -0.41 26.93 -17.66
CA VAL A 338 0.19 28.21 -18.09
C VAL A 338 -0.74 29.41 -17.88
N GLN A 339 -1.95 29.21 -17.34
CA GLN A 339 -2.90 30.29 -16.98
C GLN A 339 -2.65 30.76 -15.55
#